data_79daab249a392e69d9aaf8ec9fc584f1
#
_entry.id   79daab249a392e69d9aaf8ec9fc584f1
#
_cell.length_a   1.000
_cell.length_b   1.000
_cell.length_c   1.000
_cell.angle_alpha   90.00
_cell.angle_beta   90.00
_cell.angle_gamma   90.00
#
_symmetry.space_group_name_H-M   'P 1'
#
loop_
_entity.id
_entity.type
_entity.pdbx_description
1 polymer ?
#
loop_
_entity_poly.entity_id
_entity_poly.type
_entity_poly.pdbx_seq_one_letter_code
_entity_poly.pdbx_strand_id
1 'polypeptide(L)'
;MNFQTLEDADTYKWHHAFPEKSRVLADRKYAEYPTFRSSELVVGKLLGQGAFCGVYEVTKIKMRRKDNDSATKDSEAKPINTHSDVLHQLQNSADAVNNRANEVKGENGIVHKLNLEESDLLKKTEDREDIVNCFQNDDAKYAIKIVNTTIDPNLVHDAMIDLAIEARFLAVLDHPNIIRLRAIGHGDPCEDGFFLLLDRIGDTLEVRLRQWKMADFRMKKKISKIMDPKGKKKISLFQERIAAAIEIAMGMQFIHSFNIIYRDLKPDNIGFDMKGRVKIFDFGLSRELDKDDSEKDGTYKLTGCVGSLRYMAPEIALNQSYNNKIDNYAYSMVLWEMLALVQPFENFDVKMHYERVVKGDYRPEIAEYLSPVLKKTLKCCWSPQSNDRLTFAELVIALSGEINTPKRGKGLP
;
A
#
# COMPACT_ATOMS: atom_id res chain seq x y z
N MET A 1 8.39 25.28 -3.33
CA MET A 1 9.34 25.66 -2.26
C MET A 1 10.73 25.35 -2.76
N ASN A 2 11.70 26.27 -2.66
CA ASN A 2 13.08 25.96 -2.99
C ASN A 2 13.74 25.43 -1.71
N PHE A 3 13.99 24.14 -1.64
CA PHE A 3 14.80 23.54 -0.58
C PHE A 3 16.28 23.88 -0.86
N GLN A 4 17.01 24.35 0.16
CA GLN A 4 18.42 24.75 0.01
C GLN A 4 19.36 23.55 0.05
N THR A 5 18.93 22.42 0.66
CA THR A 5 19.69 21.19 0.75
C THR A 5 18.79 19.94 0.64
N LEU A 6 19.37 18.77 0.36
CA LEU A 6 18.64 17.49 0.39
C LEU A 6 18.12 17.17 1.81
N GLU A 7 18.90 17.48 2.84
CA GLU A 7 18.52 17.30 4.26
C GLU A 7 17.21 18.07 4.61
N ASP A 8 17.03 19.27 4.04
CA ASP A 8 15.79 20.07 4.25
C ASP A 8 14.57 19.37 3.61
N ALA A 9 14.75 18.75 2.45
CA ALA A 9 13.69 18.02 1.76
C ALA A 9 13.30 16.72 2.50
N ASP A 10 14.26 16.01 3.04
CA ASP A 10 14.08 14.78 3.82
C ASP A 10 13.32 15.06 5.11
N THR A 11 13.78 16.06 5.85
CA THR A 11 13.13 16.53 7.06
C THR A 11 11.71 16.97 6.77
N TYR A 12 11.47 17.66 5.65
CA TYR A 12 10.14 18.10 5.23
C TYR A 12 9.20 16.91 4.97
N LYS A 13 9.60 15.90 4.19
CA LYS A 13 8.77 14.71 3.92
C LYS A 13 8.45 13.94 5.19
N TRP A 14 9.45 13.73 6.05
CA TRP A 14 9.29 13.02 7.31
C TRP A 14 8.30 13.71 8.24
N HIS A 15 8.45 15.04 8.46
CA HIS A 15 7.51 15.81 9.25
C HIS A 15 6.11 15.91 8.63
N HIS A 16 6.02 15.72 7.30
CA HIS A 16 4.72 15.64 6.63
C HIS A 16 4.03 14.29 6.83
N ALA A 17 4.77 13.22 7.05
CA ALA A 17 4.21 11.89 7.32
C ALA A 17 3.84 11.70 8.79
N PHE A 18 4.64 12.28 9.70
CA PHE A 18 4.50 12.06 11.13
C PHE A 18 4.50 13.40 11.89
N PRO A 19 3.53 13.65 12.79
CA PRO A 19 3.54 14.81 13.68
C PRO A 19 4.65 14.70 14.74
N GLU A 20 4.98 15.79 15.42
CA GLU A 20 5.99 15.80 16.49
C GLU A 20 5.70 14.76 17.59
N LYS A 21 4.41 14.56 17.94
CA LYS A 21 3.95 13.58 18.92
C LYS A 21 3.43 12.29 18.24
N SER A 22 4.12 11.83 17.19
CA SER A 22 3.72 10.65 16.44
C SER A 22 3.65 9.40 17.32
N ARG A 23 2.51 8.73 17.30
CA ARG A 23 2.32 7.42 17.94
C ARG A 23 2.99 6.31 17.14
N VAL A 24 3.04 6.46 15.82
CA VAL A 24 3.70 5.51 14.91
C VAL A 24 5.21 5.49 15.16
N LEU A 25 5.83 6.66 15.34
CA LEU A 25 7.26 6.75 15.65
C LEU A 25 7.59 6.33 17.08
N ALA A 26 6.69 6.60 18.03
CA ALA A 26 6.85 6.22 19.44
C ALA A 26 6.69 4.71 19.66
N ASP A 27 6.05 3.98 18.75
CA ASP A 27 5.88 2.54 18.83
C ASP A 27 7.23 1.84 18.55
N ARG A 28 7.67 0.99 19.51
CA ARG A 28 8.94 0.27 19.42
C ARG A 28 8.93 -0.89 18.42
N LYS A 29 7.77 -1.31 17.93
CA LYS A 29 7.62 -2.45 17.02
C LYS A 29 8.54 -2.39 15.82
N TYR A 30 8.77 -1.21 15.23
CA TYR A 30 9.69 -1.08 14.11
C TYR A 30 11.11 -1.55 14.47
N ALA A 31 11.60 -1.20 15.66
CA ALA A 31 12.93 -1.62 16.13
C ALA A 31 13.00 -3.13 16.42
N GLU A 32 11.86 -3.79 16.64
CA GLU A 32 11.77 -5.23 16.90
C GLU A 32 11.74 -6.08 15.62
N TYR A 33 11.52 -5.47 14.43
CA TYR A 33 11.45 -6.24 13.19
C TYR A 33 12.76 -6.98 12.87
N PRO A 34 12.67 -8.23 12.40
CA PRO A 34 13.84 -8.96 11.93
C PRO A 34 14.43 -8.29 10.70
N THR A 35 15.76 -8.35 10.58
CA THR A 35 16.47 -7.75 9.45
C THR A 35 17.14 -8.83 8.60
N PHE A 36 17.16 -8.63 7.29
CA PHE A 36 17.90 -9.46 6.34
C PHE A 36 18.85 -8.61 5.52
N ARG A 37 19.99 -9.18 5.15
CA ARG A 37 20.87 -8.58 4.13
C ARG A 37 20.34 -8.98 2.74
N SER A 38 20.52 -8.13 1.75
CA SER A 38 20.12 -8.43 0.35
C SER A 38 20.76 -9.74 -0.16
N SER A 39 21.99 -10.05 0.24
CA SER A 39 22.71 -11.29 -0.11
C SER A 39 22.08 -12.58 0.46
N GLU A 40 21.23 -12.47 1.47
CA GLU A 40 20.51 -13.61 2.07
C GLU A 40 19.23 -13.96 1.29
N LEU A 41 18.76 -13.08 0.41
CA LEU A 41 17.56 -13.28 -0.38
C LEU A 41 17.92 -13.57 -1.85
N VAL A 42 17.30 -14.57 -2.45
CA VAL A 42 17.37 -14.78 -3.90
C VAL A 42 16.08 -14.23 -4.50
N VAL A 43 16.25 -13.18 -5.28
CA VAL A 43 15.15 -12.45 -5.91
C VAL A 43 14.83 -13.09 -7.26
N GLY A 44 13.55 -13.29 -7.53
CA GLY A 44 13.03 -13.87 -8.75
C GLY A 44 12.46 -12.83 -9.70
N LYS A 45 11.33 -13.15 -10.33
CA LYS A 45 10.70 -12.29 -11.33
C LYS A 45 10.09 -11.03 -10.71
N LEU A 46 10.00 -9.97 -11.52
CA LEU A 46 9.22 -8.78 -11.20
C LEU A 46 7.74 -9.16 -11.10
N LEU A 47 7.11 -8.80 -10.00
CA LEU A 47 5.68 -9.00 -9.72
C LEU A 47 4.86 -7.75 -10.02
N GLY A 48 5.44 -6.57 -9.77
CA GLY A 48 4.82 -5.28 -10.01
C GLY A 48 5.85 -4.16 -10.00
N GLN A 49 5.51 -3.05 -10.64
CA GLN A 49 6.36 -1.88 -10.70
C GLN A 49 5.51 -0.64 -10.43
N GLY A 50 5.86 0.11 -9.40
CA GLY A 50 5.36 1.45 -9.13
C GLY A 50 6.20 2.52 -9.87
N ALA A 51 5.89 3.78 -9.61
CA ALA A 51 6.64 4.91 -10.20
C ALA A 51 8.13 4.87 -9.82
N PHE A 52 8.44 4.49 -8.59
CA PHE A 52 9.78 4.58 -8.01
C PHE A 52 10.31 3.26 -7.44
N CYS A 53 9.45 2.29 -7.19
CA CYS A 53 9.81 1.02 -6.57
C CYS A 53 9.44 -0.17 -7.47
N GLY A 54 10.28 -1.21 -7.41
CA GLY A 54 9.97 -2.54 -7.95
C GLY A 54 9.59 -3.51 -6.84
N VAL A 55 8.66 -4.41 -7.14
CA VAL A 55 8.27 -5.52 -6.25
C VAL A 55 8.63 -6.84 -6.94
N TYR A 56 9.46 -7.63 -6.29
CA TYR A 56 9.99 -8.86 -6.86
C TYR A 56 9.65 -10.07 -5.99
N GLU A 57 9.54 -11.23 -6.61
CA GLU A 57 9.35 -12.50 -5.93
C GLU A 57 10.60 -12.89 -5.15
N VAL A 58 10.44 -13.39 -3.92
CA VAL A 58 11.52 -14.08 -3.21
C VAL A 58 11.43 -15.56 -3.55
N THR A 59 12.50 -16.11 -4.13
CA THR A 59 12.56 -17.52 -4.56
C THR A 59 13.36 -18.40 -3.62
N LYS A 60 14.25 -17.81 -2.80
CA LYS A 60 15.04 -18.54 -1.80
C LYS A 60 15.50 -17.59 -0.70
N ILE A 61 15.54 -18.10 0.53
CA ILE A 61 16.17 -17.44 1.68
C ILE A 61 17.36 -18.28 2.11
N LYS A 62 18.56 -17.67 2.17
CA LYS A 62 19.82 -18.29 2.57
C LYS A 62 20.09 -17.92 4.02
N MET A 63 20.12 -18.89 4.93
CA MET A 63 20.61 -18.66 6.30
C MET A 63 22.15 -18.73 6.30
N ARG A 64 22.82 -17.70 6.84
CA ARG A 64 24.26 -17.81 7.16
C ARG A 64 24.40 -18.82 8.31
N ARG A 65 25.22 -19.87 8.10
CA ARG A 65 25.70 -20.69 9.22
C ARG A 65 26.62 -19.82 10.07
N LYS A 66 26.53 -19.95 11.38
CA LYS A 66 27.35 -19.23 12.38
C LYS A 66 28.83 -19.66 12.40
N ASP A 67 29.34 -20.26 11.34
CA ASP A 67 30.73 -20.77 11.34
C ASP A 67 31.59 -20.01 10.36
N ASN A 68 32.70 -19.46 10.95
CA ASN A 68 33.96 -19.01 10.35
C ASN A 68 33.96 -17.82 9.38
N ASP A 69 34.31 -16.67 9.97
CA ASP A 69 35.01 -15.60 9.26
C ASP A 69 36.36 -16.10 8.75
N SER A 70 36.47 -16.41 7.48
CA SER A 70 37.70 -16.41 6.73
C SER A 70 37.47 -15.83 5.35
N ALA A 71 38.15 -14.72 5.12
CA ALA A 71 38.10 -13.96 3.89
C ALA A 71 38.56 -14.76 2.68
N THR A 72 37.75 -14.81 1.63
CA THR A 72 38.22 -15.13 0.28
C THR A 72 37.91 -13.95 -0.65
N LYS A 73 38.97 -13.46 -1.24
CA LYS A 73 38.98 -12.45 -2.32
C LYS A 73 38.34 -13.06 -3.57
N ASP A 74 37.44 -12.37 -4.18
CA ASP A 74 36.96 -12.69 -5.53
C ASP A 74 37.13 -11.52 -6.48
N SER A 75 37.48 -11.91 -7.69
CA SER A 75 38.01 -11.15 -8.80
C SER A 75 36.90 -10.42 -9.61
N GLU A 76 37.34 -9.34 -10.26
CA GLU A 76 36.64 -8.44 -11.16
C GLU A 76 35.87 -9.12 -12.31
N ALA A 77 34.63 -8.66 -12.59
CA ALA A 77 33.85 -8.96 -13.80
C ALA A 77 33.20 -7.73 -14.39
N LYS A 78 33.15 -7.66 -15.72
CA LYS A 78 32.73 -6.55 -16.58
C LYS A 78 31.19 -6.36 -16.68
N PRO A 79 30.68 -5.19 -17.09
CA PRO A 79 29.25 -4.86 -17.08
C PRO A 79 28.49 -5.45 -18.27
N ILE A 80 27.32 -6.01 -17.99
CA ILE A 80 26.30 -6.44 -18.96
C ILE A 80 24.93 -5.91 -18.53
N ASN A 81 24.26 -5.20 -19.43
CA ASN A 81 22.94 -4.56 -19.22
C ASN A 81 21.79 -5.58 -19.23
N THR A 82 21.52 -6.22 -18.12
CA THR A 82 20.32 -7.05 -17.92
C THR A 82 19.76 -6.87 -16.51
N HIS A 83 18.51 -7.27 -16.29
CA HIS A 83 17.80 -7.23 -14.99
C HIS A 83 18.63 -7.84 -13.82
N SER A 84 19.59 -8.71 -14.13
CA SER A 84 20.57 -9.30 -13.21
C SER A 84 21.54 -8.27 -12.65
N ASP A 85 21.85 -7.21 -13.40
CA ASP A 85 22.91 -6.25 -13.05
C ASP A 85 22.46 -5.27 -11.96
N VAL A 86 21.17 -4.94 -11.91
CA VAL A 86 20.58 -4.10 -10.85
C VAL A 86 20.71 -4.81 -9.50
N LEU A 87 20.48 -6.12 -9.47
CA LEU A 87 20.63 -6.94 -8.25
C LEU A 87 22.12 -7.10 -7.87
N HIS A 88 23.03 -7.13 -8.84
CA HIS A 88 24.47 -7.18 -8.61
C HIS A 88 25.01 -5.86 -8.07
N GLN A 89 24.49 -4.72 -8.50
CA GLN A 89 24.82 -3.40 -7.95
C GLN A 89 24.35 -3.26 -6.50
N LEU A 90 23.14 -3.72 -6.17
CA LEU A 90 22.62 -3.76 -4.80
C LEU A 90 23.48 -4.66 -3.88
N GLN A 91 24.02 -5.77 -4.40
CA GLN A 91 24.94 -6.64 -3.66
C GLN A 91 26.31 -5.98 -3.43
N ASN A 92 26.82 -5.23 -4.41
CA ASN A 92 28.12 -4.57 -4.33
C ASN A 92 28.10 -3.30 -3.47
N SER A 93 26.97 -2.56 -3.43
CA SER A 93 26.81 -1.37 -2.58
C SER A 93 26.78 -1.74 -1.10
N ALA A 94 26.08 -2.82 -0.74
CA ALA A 94 26.01 -3.31 0.64
C ALA A 94 27.40 -3.75 1.18
N ASP A 95 28.28 -4.28 0.30
CA ASP A 95 29.64 -4.68 0.68
C ASP A 95 30.62 -3.49 0.75
N ALA A 96 30.38 -2.42 -0.03
CA ALA A 96 31.20 -1.20 0.00
C ALA A 96 30.97 -0.36 1.28
N VAL A 97 29.70 -0.32 1.78
CA VAL A 97 29.34 0.41 3.02
C VAL A 97 29.96 -0.26 4.25
N ASN A 98 30.04 -1.59 4.30
CA ASN A 98 30.69 -2.30 5.39
C ASN A 98 32.21 -2.01 5.52
N ASN A 99 32.87 -1.65 4.42
CA ASN A 99 34.30 -1.30 4.45
C ASN A 99 34.56 0.16 4.86
N ARG A 100 33.60 1.09 4.62
CA ARG A 100 33.74 2.49 5.06
C ARG A 100 33.39 2.73 6.53
N ALA A 101 32.50 1.93 7.11
CA ALA A 101 32.11 2.04 8.52
C ALA A 101 33.28 1.79 9.51
N ASN A 102 34.36 1.20 9.06
CA ASN A 102 35.55 0.94 9.88
C ASN A 102 36.59 2.07 9.87
N GLU A 103 36.46 3.11 9.03
CA GLU A 103 37.48 4.16 8.88
C GLU A 103 37.09 5.55 9.41
N VAL A 104 35.83 5.79 9.85
CA VAL A 104 35.45 7.10 10.39
C VAL A 104 35.32 7.03 11.92
N LYS A 105 36.45 7.16 12.61
CA LYS A 105 36.53 7.66 13.99
C LYS A 105 36.75 9.17 13.94
N GLY A 106 35.69 9.95 14.27
CA GLY A 106 35.80 11.39 14.38
C GLY A 106 34.47 12.05 14.76
N GLU A 107 34.29 12.26 16.03
CA GLU A 107 33.58 13.31 16.78
C GLU A 107 32.26 13.91 16.26
N ASN A 108 31.25 13.79 17.14
CA ASN A 108 30.02 14.59 17.26
C ASN A 108 28.92 14.38 16.20
N GLY A 109 28.26 13.24 16.28
CA GLY A 109 26.88 13.05 15.86
C GLY A 109 26.17 12.27 16.94
N ILE A 110 24.98 12.71 17.36
CA ILE A 110 24.12 12.00 18.31
C ILE A 110 23.57 10.77 17.57
N VAL A 111 24.38 9.73 17.52
CA VAL A 111 23.93 8.38 17.20
C VAL A 111 23.15 7.91 18.44
N HIS A 112 21.81 7.92 18.37
CA HIS A 112 21.02 7.09 19.26
C HIS A 112 21.42 5.62 19.01
N LYS A 113 22.47 5.16 19.67
CA LYS A 113 22.72 3.74 19.90
C LYS A 113 21.50 3.22 20.68
N LEU A 114 20.56 2.64 19.95
CA LEU A 114 19.56 1.78 20.56
C LEU A 114 20.33 0.59 21.14
N ASN A 115 20.61 0.67 22.44
CA ASN A 115 21.00 -0.51 23.22
C ASN A 115 19.80 -1.45 23.21
N LEU A 116 19.72 -2.33 22.21
CA LEU A 116 18.78 -3.44 22.20
C LEU A 116 19.15 -4.33 23.38
N GLU A 117 18.20 -4.55 24.28
CA GLU A 117 18.35 -5.53 25.33
C GLU A 117 18.55 -6.92 24.72
N GLU A 118 19.25 -7.80 25.39
CA GLU A 118 19.56 -9.16 24.92
C GLU A 118 18.29 -9.96 24.57
N SER A 119 17.19 -9.70 25.27
CA SER A 119 15.86 -10.24 25.01
C SER A 119 15.30 -9.86 23.61
N ASP A 120 15.51 -8.63 23.17
CA ASP A 120 15.02 -8.15 21.87
C ASP A 120 15.81 -8.77 20.72
N LEU A 121 17.11 -9.03 20.96
CA LEU A 121 17.95 -9.68 19.97
C LEU A 121 17.58 -11.16 19.79
N LEU A 122 17.25 -11.86 20.89
CA LEU A 122 16.79 -13.24 20.85
C LEU A 122 15.46 -13.35 20.10
N LYS A 123 14.47 -12.48 20.41
CA LYS A 123 13.18 -12.43 19.72
C LYS A 123 13.34 -12.20 18.21
N LYS A 124 14.17 -11.25 17.80
CA LYS A 124 14.46 -11.03 16.38
C LYS A 124 15.03 -12.26 15.68
N THR A 125 15.83 -13.04 16.37
CA THR A 125 16.41 -14.26 15.83
C THR A 125 15.36 -15.34 15.64
N GLU A 126 14.47 -15.53 16.61
CA GLU A 126 13.32 -16.46 16.53
C GLU A 126 12.36 -16.07 15.40
N ASP A 127 11.97 -14.79 15.31
CA ASP A 127 11.11 -14.28 14.24
C ASP A 127 11.73 -14.49 12.84
N ARG A 128 13.07 -14.38 12.73
CA ARG A 128 13.79 -14.69 11.48
C ARG A 128 13.70 -16.17 11.10
N GLU A 129 13.93 -17.04 12.07
CA GLU A 129 13.87 -18.50 11.88
C GLU A 129 12.44 -18.91 11.47
N ASP A 130 11.42 -18.34 12.06
CA ASP A 130 10.03 -18.59 11.71
C ASP A 130 9.71 -18.17 10.28
N ILE A 131 10.20 -16.99 9.83
CA ILE A 131 10.04 -16.53 8.44
C ILE A 131 10.67 -17.54 7.48
N VAL A 132 11.88 -18.01 7.77
CA VAL A 132 12.59 -18.99 6.93
C VAL A 132 11.88 -20.33 6.91
N ASN A 133 11.45 -20.82 8.07
CA ASN A 133 10.74 -22.09 8.21
C ASN A 133 9.41 -22.06 7.43
N CYS A 134 8.59 -21.03 7.61
CA CYS A 134 7.34 -20.85 6.86
C CYS A 134 7.57 -20.81 5.35
N PHE A 135 8.66 -20.18 4.90
CA PHE A 135 9.02 -20.11 3.49
C PHE A 135 9.47 -21.48 2.95
N GLN A 136 10.32 -22.20 3.68
CA GLN A 136 10.82 -23.52 3.28
C GLN A 136 9.74 -24.60 3.22
N ASN A 137 8.76 -24.52 4.12
CA ASN A 137 7.61 -25.44 4.18
C ASN A 137 6.49 -25.06 3.18
N ASP A 138 6.68 -24.05 2.32
CA ASP A 138 5.68 -23.49 1.40
C ASP A 138 4.41 -22.94 2.09
N ASP A 139 4.47 -22.71 3.40
CA ASP A 139 3.35 -22.15 4.18
C ASP A 139 3.17 -20.65 3.94
N ALA A 140 4.23 -19.96 3.49
CA ALA A 140 4.22 -18.55 3.16
C ALA A 140 5.05 -18.25 1.91
N LYS A 141 4.60 -17.27 1.12
CA LYS A 141 5.34 -16.70 -0.02
C LYS A 141 5.57 -15.23 0.22
N TYR A 142 6.77 -14.77 -0.10
CA TYR A 142 7.18 -13.40 0.15
C TYR A 142 7.50 -12.65 -1.12
N ALA A 143 7.43 -11.33 -1.03
CA ALA A 143 7.87 -10.39 -2.03
C ALA A 143 8.80 -9.37 -1.37
N ILE A 144 9.77 -8.87 -2.14
CA ILE A 144 10.65 -7.78 -1.73
C ILE A 144 10.26 -6.52 -2.49
N LYS A 145 10.04 -5.40 -1.78
CA LYS A 145 9.84 -4.07 -2.34
C LYS A 145 11.13 -3.27 -2.16
N ILE A 146 11.69 -2.79 -3.27
CA ILE A 146 12.96 -2.05 -3.33
C ILE A 146 12.80 -0.81 -4.20
N VAL A 147 13.58 0.24 -3.93
CA VAL A 147 13.64 1.44 -4.77
C VAL A 147 14.35 1.11 -6.09
N ASN A 148 13.83 1.66 -7.17
CA ASN A 148 14.47 1.56 -8.48
C ASN A 148 15.58 2.62 -8.60
N THR A 149 16.84 2.19 -8.52
CA THR A 149 18.02 3.07 -8.58
C THR A 149 18.38 3.53 -10.00
N THR A 150 17.64 3.08 -11.03
CA THR A 150 17.90 3.49 -12.44
C THR A 150 17.18 4.77 -12.85
N ILE A 151 16.40 5.39 -11.97
CA ILE A 151 15.70 6.67 -12.17
C ILE A 151 16.61 7.85 -11.80
N ASP A 152 16.10 9.08 -11.95
CA ASP A 152 16.81 10.29 -11.53
C ASP A 152 17.29 10.19 -10.08
N PRO A 153 18.58 10.47 -9.75
CA PRO A 153 19.11 10.38 -8.39
C PRO A 153 18.33 11.14 -7.34
N ASN A 154 17.76 12.31 -7.69
CA ASN A 154 16.92 13.08 -6.76
C ASN A 154 15.62 12.35 -6.43
N LEU A 155 15.03 11.65 -7.42
CA LEU A 155 13.83 10.83 -7.22
C LEU A 155 14.13 9.53 -6.47
N VAL A 156 15.35 8.98 -6.59
CA VAL A 156 15.80 7.80 -5.82
C VAL A 156 15.76 8.10 -4.33
N HIS A 157 16.34 9.22 -3.92
CA HIS A 157 16.40 9.60 -2.51
C HIS A 157 14.99 9.83 -1.93
N ASP A 158 14.15 10.55 -2.67
CA ASP A 158 12.73 10.72 -2.34
C ASP A 158 11.98 9.40 -2.16
N ALA A 159 12.25 8.43 -3.03
CA ALA A 159 11.64 7.11 -2.98
C ALA A 159 12.14 6.28 -1.79
N MET A 160 13.39 6.45 -1.37
CA MET A 160 13.93 5.80 -0.15
C MET A 160 13.21 6.30 1.10
N ILE A 161 12.96 7.61 1.19
CA ILE A 161 12.21 8.19 2.30
C ILE A 161 10.77 7.66 2.31
N ASP A 162 10.10 7.64 1.15
CA ASP A 162 8.74 7.11 1.03
C ASP A 162 8.69 5.62 1.45
N LEU A 163 9.70 4.83 1.09
CA LEU A 163 9.81 3.42 1.50
C LEU A 163 10.06 3.28 3.02
N ALA A 164 10.88 4.16 3.60
CA ALA A 164 11.12 4.21 5.04
C ALA A 164 9.85 4.60 5.82
N ILE A 165 9.09 5.58 5.31
CA ILE A 165 7.79 5.98 5.86
C ILE A 165 6.80 4.80 5.82
N GLU A 166 6.72 4.11 4.69
CA GLU A 166 5.87 2.92 4.54
C GLU A 166 6.23 1.84 5.55
N ALA A 167 7.52 1.58 5.76
CA ALA A 167 7.99 0.62 6.76
C ALA A 167 7.51 0.95 8.18
N ARG A 168 7.52 2.23 8.55
CA ARG A 168 7.05 2.69 9.87
C ARG A 168 5.55 2.48 10.05
N PHE A 169 4.74 2.81 9.05
CA PHE A 169 3.30 2.55 9.11
C PHE A 169 3.00 1.05 9.17
N LEU A 170 3.63 0.25 8.31
CA LEU A 170 3.39 -1.18 8.29
C LEU A 170 3.86 -1.90 9.57
N ALA A 171 4.83 -1.34 10.28
CA ALA A 171 5.29 -1.91 11.55
C ALA A 171 4.20 -1.88 12.65
N VAL A 172 3.32 -0.89 12.64
CA VAL A 172 2.27 -0.72 13.66
C VAL A 172 0.89 -1.21 13.18
N LEU A 173 0.69 -1.34 11.88
CA LEU A 173 -0.59 -1.70 11.28
C LEU A 173 -0.70 -3.22 11.07
N ASP A 174 -1.02 -3.96 12.12
CA ASP A 174 -1.27 -5.41 12.04
C ASP A 174 -2.78 -5.70 11.93
N HIS A 175 -3.25 -5.96 10.70
CA HIS A 175 -4.66 -6.24 10.41
C HIS A 175 -4.79 -7.23 9.24
N PRO A 176 -5.77 -8.17 9.25
CA PRO A 176 -5.93 -9.16 8.19
C PRO A 176 -6.11 -8.58 6.79
N ASN A 177 -6.61 -7.35 6.66
CA ASN A 177 -6.81 -6.67 5.37
C ASN A 177 -5.73 -5.61 5.06
N ILE A 178 -4.61 -5.62 5.77
CA ILE A 178 -3.41 -4.83 5.44
C ILE A 178 -2.28 -5.78 5.08
N ILE A 179 -1.42 -5.39 4.15
CA ILE A 179 -0.25 -6.19 3.81
C ILE A 179 0.66 -6.29 5.04
N ARG A 180 1.19 -7.47 5.29
CA ARG A 180 2.05 -7.67 6.46
C ARG A 180 3.51 -7.45 6.09
N LEU A 181 4.17 -6.57 6.82
CA LEU A 181 5.62 -6.46 6.86
C LEU A 181 6.17 -7.67 7.63
N ARG A 182 7.16 -8.37 7.04
CA ARG A 182 7.79 -9.54 7.67
C ARG A 182 9.16 -9.22 8.20
N ALA A 183 9.92 -8.44 7.43
CA ALA A 183 11.27 -8.03 7.77
C ALA A 183 11.64 -6.78 6.99
N ILE A 184 12.74 -6.16 7.38
CA ILE A 184 13.32 -5.00 6.70
C ILE A 184 14.76 -5.29 6.27
N GLY A 185 15.25 -4.54 5.30
CA GLY A 185 16.66 -4.55 4.91
C GLY A 185 17.55 -4.14 6.07
N HIS A 186 18.73 -4.77 6.18
CA HIS A 186 19.73 -4.37 7.17
C HIS A 186 20.43 -3.08 6.70
N GLY A 187 20.57 -2.10 7.58
CA GLY A 187 21.22 -0.81 7.30
C GLY A 187 20.26 0.37 7.54
N ASP A 188 20.70 1.54 7.11
CA ASP A 188 19.88 2.76 7.19
C ASP A 188 18.78 2.71 6.12
N PRO A 189 17.53 3.01 6.47
CA PRO A 189 16.43 3.08 5.50
C PRO A 189 16.65 4.09 4.36
N CYS A 190 17.47 5.10 4.56
CA CYS A 190 17.78 6.13 3.55
C CYS A 190 19.06 5.80 2.75
N GLU A 191 19.63 4.61 2.92
CA GLU A 191 20.79 4.14 2.15
C GLU A 191 20.40 3.14 1.06
N ASP A 192 21.28 3.04 0.06
CA ASP A 192 21.14 2.07 -1.04
C ASP A 192 21.01 0.63 -0.51
N GLY A 193 20.07 -0.10 -1.06
CA GLY A 193 19.86 -1.50 -0.70
C GLY A 193 18.88 -1.75 0.43
N PHE A 194 18.25 -0.72 1.00
CA PHE A 194 17.12 -0.90 1.91
C PHE A 194 15.91 -1.50 1.17
N PHE A 195 15.19 -2.38 1.83
CA PHE A 195 14.03 -3.07 1.26
C PHE A 195 13.01 -3.46 2.32
N LEU A 196 11.79 -3.74 1.89
CA LEU A 196 10.75 -4.34 2.71
C LEU A 196 10.51 -5.79 2.25
N LEU A 197 10.52 -6.73 3.19
CA LEU A 197 10.05 -8.10 2.98
C LEU A 197 8.59 -8.17 3.37
N LEU A 198 7.71 -8.43 2.41
CA LEU A 198 6.26 -8.40 2.54
C LEU A 198 5.64 -9.76 2.23
N ASP A 199 4.44 -10.02 2.73
CA ASP A 199 3.63 -11.12 2.22
C ASP A 199 3.37 -10.93 0.71
N ARG A 200 3.44 -12.03 -0.05
CA ARG A 200 3.18 -11.98 -1.47
C ARG A 200 1.69 -11.83 -1.75
N ILE A 201 1.34 -10.91 -2.63
CA ILE A 201 0.01 -10.73 -3.20
C ILE A 201 -0.12 -11.60 -4.46
N GLY A 202 -1.29 -12.21 -4.64
CA GLY A 202 -1.61 -12.97 -5.84
C GLY A 202 -2.03 -12.06 -7.00
N ASP A 203 -3.11 -11.32 -6.82
CA ASP A 203 -3.69 -10.40 -7.80
C ASP A 203 -3.94 -9.02 -7.18
N THR A 204 -3.97 -7.95 -7.99
CA THR A 204 -4.50 -6.65 -7.58
C THR A 204 -6.00 -6.58 -7.84
N LEU A 205 -6.69 -5.61 -7.22
CA LEU A 205 -8.10 -5.35 -7.50
C LEU A 205 -8.30 -4.93 -8.96
N GLU A 206 -7.35 -4.24 -9.56
CA GLU A 206 -7.38 -3.90 -10.98
C GLU A 206 -7.45 -5.17 -11.86
N VAL A 207 -6.65 -6.19 -11.53
CA VAL A 207 -6.69 -7.50 -12.22
C VAL A 207 -8.03 -8.19 -11.99
N ARG A 208 -8.53 -8.17 -10.73
CA ARG A 208 -9.84 -8.77 -10.39
C ARG A 208 -11.00 -8.07 -11.08
N LEU A 209 -10.98 -6.75 -11.20
CA LEU A 209 -12.00 -5.99 -11.95
C LEU A 209 -12.07 -6.44 -13.41
N ARG A 210 -10.92 -6.65 -14.06
CA ARG A 210 -10.87 -7.20 -15.43
C ARG A 210 -11.44 -8.62 -15.49
N GLN A 211 -11.10 -9.47 -14.53
CA GLN A 211 -11.62 -10.85 -14.45
C GLN A 211 -13.15 -10.85 -14.21
N TRP A 212 -13.65 -10.04 -13.30
CA TRP A 212 -15.08 -9.89 -13.02
C TRP A 212 -15.85 -9.34 -14.22
N LYS A 213 -15.30 -8.33 -14.91
CA LYS A 213 -15.88 -7.79 -16.16
C LYS A 213 -16.00 -8.87 -17.24
N MET A 214 -14.97 -9.69 -17.41
CA MET A 214 -15.01 -10.80 -18.36
C MET A 214 -16.02 -11.88 -17.95
N ALA A 215 -16.11 -12.21 -16.67
CA ALA A 215 -17.07 -13.18 -16.14
C ALA A 215 -18.51 -12.68 -16.34
N ASP A 216 -18.78 -11.41 -16.02
CA ASP A 216 -20.08 -10.78 -16.24
C ASP A 216 -20.48 -10.78 -17.73
N PHE A 217 -19.55 -10.41 -18.62
CA PHE A 217 -19.77 -10.45 -20.05
C PHE A 217 -20.11 -11.87 -20.56
N ARG A 218 -19.41 -12.90 -20.06
CA ARG A 218 -19.72 -14.30 -20.41
C ARG A 218 -21.11 -14.72 -19.94
N MET A 219 -21.55 -14.24 -18.77
CA MET A 219 -22.87 -14.55 -18.22
C MET A 219 -24.02 -13.84 -18.95
N LYS A 220 -23.77 -12.78 -19.70
CA LYS A 220 -24.77 -12.09 -20.54
C LYS A 220 -25.09 -12.84 -21.84
N LYS A 221 -24.29 -13.82 -22.26
CA LYS A 221 -24.56 -14.62 -23.46
C LYS A 221 -25.77 -15.54 -23.29
N LYS A 222 -26.57 -15.75 -24.37
CA LYS A 222 -27.79 -16.57 -24.37
C LYS A 222 -27.57 -17.98 -23.79
N ILE A 223 -26.45 -18.65 -24.15
CA ILE A 223 -26.10 -19.99 -23.68
C ILE A 223 -25.93 -20.03 -22.15
N SER A 224 -25.36 -19.00 -21.57
CA SER A 224 -25.17 -18.91 -20.11
C SER A 224 -26.49 -18.82 -19.35
N LYS A 225 -27.53 -18.17 -19.91
CA LYS A 225 -28.87 -18.12 -19.33
C LYS A 225 -29.54 -19.51 -19.27
N ILE A 226 -29.21 -20.39 -20.22
CA ILE A 226 -29.69 -21.78 -20.21
C ILE A 226 -28.97 -22.60 -19.14
N MET A 227 -27.67 -22.36 -18.96
CA MET A 227 -26.84 -23.10 -17.99
C MET A 227 -26.98 -22.61 -16.53
N ASP A 228 -27.43 -21.36 -16.33
CA ASP A 228 -27.67 -20.76 -15.02
C ASP A 228 -29.03 -20.02 -14.98
N PRO A 229 -30.14 -20.74 -15.11
CA PRO A 229 -31.48 -20.16 -15.22
C PRO A 229 -31.90 -19.41 -13.94
N LYS A 230 -31.29 -19.72 -12.81
CA LYS A 230 -31.55 -19.05 -11.51
C LYS A 230 -30.57 -17.90 -11.25
N GLY A 231 -29.62 -17.61 -12.15
CA GLY A 231 -28.63 -16.55 -12.00
C GLY A 231 -27.69 -16.71 -10.81
N LYS A 232 -27.47 -17.93 -10.32
CA LYS A 232 -26.64 -18.18 -9.12
C LYS A 232 -25.21 -17.68 -9.29
N LYS A 233 -24.58 -17.91 -10.46
CA LYS A 233 -23.22 -17.45 -10.74
C LYS A 233 -23.11 -15.92 -10.70
N LYS A 234 -24.13 -15.24 -11.19
CA LYS A 234 -24.21 -13.79 -11.21
C LYS A 234 -24.38 -13.22 -9.81
N ILE A 235 -25.22 -13.85 -9.00
CA ILE A 235 -25.40 -13.50 -7.59
C ILE A 235 -24.08 -13.72 -6.84
N SER A 236 -23.43 -14.87 -7.04
CA SER A 236 -22.12 -15.18 -6.43
C SER A 236 -21.06 -14.15 -6.79
N LEU A 237 -20.95 -13.77 -8.07
CA LEU A 237 -20.00 -12.75 -8.53
C LEU A 237 -20.29 -11.38 -7.89
N PHE A 238 -21.55 -11.02 -7.72
CA PHE A 238 -21.92 -9.79 -7.02
C PHE A 238 -21.57 -9.85 -5.54
N GLN A 239 -21.84 -10.99 -4.88
CA GLN A 239 -21.49 -11.19 -3.48
C GLN A 239 -19.97 -11.16 -3.24
N GLU A 240 -19.19 -11.74 -4.15
CA GLU A 240 -17.72 -11.67 -4.10
C GLU A 240 -17.22 -10.21 -4.11
N ARG A 241 -17.79 -9.37 -4.98
CA ARG A 241 -17.45 -7.94 -5.05
C ARG A 241 -17.84 -7.19 -3.77
N ILE A 242 -19.03 -7.47 -3.23
CA ILE A 242 -19.47 -6.85 -1.96
C ILE A 242 -18.60 -7.33 -0.79
N ALA A 243 -18.24 -8.62 -0.73
CA ALA A 243 -17.34 -9.14 0.29
C ALA A 243 -15.98 -8.44 0.25
N ALA A 244 -15.39 -8.30 -0.93
CA ALA A 244 -14.14 -7.57 -1.09
C ALA A 244 -14.28 -6.09 -0.69
N ALA A 245 -15.39 -5.43 -1.01
CA ALA A 245 -15.65 -4.05 -0.60
C ALA A 245 -15.73 -3.91 0.93
N ILE A 246 -16.35 -4.88 1.62
CA ILE A 246 -16.39 -4.89 3.09
C ILE A 246 -14.97 -5.06 3.66
N GLU A 247 -14.18 -5.98 3.13
CA GLU A 247 -12.81 -6.20 3.59
C GLU A 247 -11.93 -4.96 3.41
N ILE A 248 -12.09 -4.23 2.28
CA ILE A 248 -11.43 -2.93 2.07
C ILE A 248 -11.87 -1.93 3.16
N ALA A 249 -13.18 -1.83 3.41
CA ALA A 249 -13.71 -0.91 4.42
C ALA A 249 -13.21 -1.26 5.84
N MET A 250 -13.08 -2.54 6.19
CA MET A 250 -12.52 -3.00 7.47
C MET A 250 -11.05 -2.60 7.62
N GLY A 251 -10.24 -2.80 6.58
CA GLY A 251 -8.84 -2.36 6.58
C GLY A 251 -8.71 -0.85 6.74
N MET A 252 -9.51 -0.08 6.00
CA MET A 252 -9.53 1.38 6.10
C MET A 252 -10.06 1.88 7.46
N GLN A 253 -11.05 1.21 8.04
CA GLN A 253 -11.52 1.50 9.40
C GLN A 253 -10.38 1.36 10.41
N PHE A 254 -9.60 0.30 10.28
CA PHE A 254 -8.45 0.06 11.15
C PHE A 254 -7.38 1.15 10.98
N ILE A 255 -7.03 1.53 9.75
CA ILE A 255 -6.08 2.63 9.46
C ILE A 255 -6.55 3.93 10.12
N HIS A 256 -7.83 4.30 9.92
CA HIS A 256 -8.41 5.52 10.52
C HIS A 256 -8.46 5.49 12.05
N SER A 257 -8.52 4.29 12.67
CA SER A 257 -8.50 4.18 14.15
C SER A 257 -7.15 4.59 14.76
N PHE A 258 -6.08 4.60 13.97
CA PHE A 258 -4.76 5.12 14.33
C PHE A 258 -4.59 6.61 14.00
N ASN A 259 -5.65 7.33 13.61
CA ASN A 259 -5.60 8.68 13.07
C ASN A 259 -4.70 8.81 11.81
N ILE A 260 -4.60 7.76 11.02
CA ILE A 260 -3.84 7.75 9.77
C ILE A 260 -4.79 8.03 8.61
N ILE A 261 -4.43 8.98 7.75
CA ILE A 261 -5.01 9.19 6.42
C ILE A 261 -4.17 8.41 5.41
N TYR A 262 -4.81 7.63 4.54
CA TYR A 262 -4.14 6.79 3.55
C TYR A 262 -3.79 7.54 2.25
N ARG A 263 -4.69 8.38 1.73
CA ARG A 263 -4.53 9.34 0.62
C ARG A 263 -4.37 8.78 -0.80
N ASP A 264 -4.20 7.48 -0.99
CA ASP A 264 -4.07 6.89 -2.34
C ASP A 264 -4.87 5.58 -2.51
N LEU A 265 -6.11 5.57 -2.03
CA LEU A 265 -6.99 4.41 -2.17
C LEU A 265 -7.47 4.28 -3.63
N LYS A 266 -7.01 3.22 -4.29
CA LYS A 266 -7.31 2.90 -5.69
C LYS A 266 -7.17 1.39 -5.93
N PRO A 267 -7.70 0.83 -7.04
CA PRO A 267 -7.60 -0.60 -7.34
C PRO A 267 -6.17 -1.13 -7.42
N ASP A 268 -5.20 -0.29 -7.82
CA ASP A 268 -3.79 -0.64 -7.93
C ASP A 268 -3.15 -0.92 -6.57
N ASN A 269 -3.61 -0.26 -5.50
CA ASN A 269 -3.08 -0.35 -4.14
C ASN A 269 -3.89 -1.31 -3.25
N ILE A 270 -4.79 -2.07 -3.85
CA ILE A 270 -5.58 -3.12 -3.20
C ILE A 270 -5.24 -4.45 -3.87
N GLY A 271 -4.85 -5.43 -3.10
CA GLY A 271 -4.52 -6.77 -3.59
C GLY A 271 -5.31 -7.86 -2.89
N PHE A 272 -5.05 -9.08 -3.31
CA PHE A 272 -5.59 -10.30 -2.71
C PHE A 272 -4.45 -11.24 -2.38
N ASP A 273 -4.42 -11.77 -1.16
CA ASP A 273 -3.47 -12.80 -0.79
C ASP A 273 -3.79 -14.13 -1.53
N MET A 274 -2.93 -15.13 -1.36
CA MET A 274 -3.11 -16.44 -1.99
C MET A 274 -4.38 -17.18 -1.54
N LYS A 275 -5.01 -16.74 -0.44
CA LYS A 275 -6.29 -17.25 0.07
C LYS A 275 -7.49 -16.41 -0.41
N GLY A 276 -7.24 -15.37 -1.21
CA GLY A 276 -8.26 -14.48 -1.76
C GLY A 276 -8.75 -13.40 -0.82
N ARG A 277 -8.07 -13.14 0.32
CA ARG A 277 -8.42 -12.06 1.25
C ARG A 277 -7.80 -10.75 0.77
N VAL A 278 -8.55 -9.66 0.92
CA VAL A 278 -8.08 -8.33 0.57
C VAL A 278 -6.88 -7.90 1.41
N LYS A 279 -5.94 -7.24 0.77
CA LYS A 279 -4.75 -6.61 1.35
C LYS A 279 -4.58 -5.20 0.81
N ILE A 280 -4.68 -4.19 1.67
CA ILE A 280 -4.31 -2.81 1.35
C ILE A 280 -2.80 -2.69 1.51
N PHE A 281 -2.13 -2.05 0.56
CA PHE A 281 -0.67 -1.88 0.54
C PHE A 281 -0.28 -0.53 -0.06
N ASP A 282 1.01 -0.18 -0.01
CA ASP A 282 1.56 1.10 -0.48
C ASP A 282 1.16 2.31 0.38
N PHE A 283 1.85 2.46 1.51
CA PHE A 283 1.62 3.52 2.49
C PHE A 283 2.53 4.74 2.31
N GLY A 284 3.25 4.85 1.19
CA GLY A 284 4.20 5.95 0.93
C GLY A 284 3.55 7.34 0.94
N LEU A 285 2.26 7.45 0.64
CA LEU A 285 1.53 8.71 0.73
C LEU A 285 0.74 8.89 2.03
N SER A 286 0.77 7.92 2.94
CA SER A 286 0.01 7.98 4.19
C SER A 286 0.53 9.05 5.15
N ARG A 287 -0.33 9.51 6.03
CA ARG A 287 0.02 10.50 7.05
C ARG A 287 -0.71 10.24 8.35
N GLU A 288 0.00 10.35 9.45
CA GLU A 288 -0.59 10.41 10.79
C GLU A 288 -1.07 11.83 11.09
N LEU A 289 -2.26 11.95 11.69
CA LEU A 289 -2.88 13.21 12.06
C LEU A 289 -2.73 13.44 13.56
N ASP A 290 -2.23 14.61 13.96
CA ASP A 290 -2.32 15.07 15.34
C ASP A 290 -3.58 15.91 15.52
N LYS A 291 -4.36 15.60 16.55
CA LYS A 291 -5.58 16.36 16.86
C LYS A 291 -5.27 17.81 17.24
N ASP A 292 -4.08 18.06 17.78
CA ASP A 292 -3.65 19.40 18.17
C ASP A 292 -3.41 20.31 16.94
N ASP A 293 -3.12 19.71 15.76
CA ASP A 293 -2.92 20.42 14.48
C ASP A 293 -4.23 20.65 13.72
N SER A 294 -5.37 20.20 14.23
CA SER A 294 -6.65 20.34 13.55
C SER A 294 -7.15 21.79 13.55
N GLU A 295 -7.73 22.20 12.42
CA GLU A 295 -8.49 23.46 12.33
C GLU A 295 -9.82 23.34 13.10
N LYS A 296 -10.51 24.46 13.31
CA LYS A 296 -11.77 24.51 14.10
C LYS A 296 -12.88 23.61 13.56
N ASP A 297 -12.86 23.32 12.27
CA ASP A 297 -13.82 22.47 11.59
C ASP A 297 -13.41 20.97 11.53
N GLY A 298 -12.29 20.60 12.17
CA GLY A 298 -11.75 19.25 12.19
C GLY A 298 -11.02 18.85 10.90
N THR A 299 -10.64 19.82 10.08
CA THR A 299 -9.75 19.62 8.93
C THR A 299 -8.30 19.94 9.28
N TYR A 300 -7.39 19.60 8.35
CA TYR A 300 -5.95 19.79 8.50
C TYR A 300 -5.39 20.45 7.24
N LYS A 301 -4.46 21.37 7.44
CA LYS A 301 -3.72 21.99 6.33
C LYS A 301 -2.61 21.06 5.85
N LEU A 302 -2.93 20.21 4.89
CA LEU A 302 -2.04 19.19 4.35
C LEU A 302 -1.66 19.49 2.90
N THR A 303 -0.68 18.72 2.37
CA THR A 303 -0.29 18.82 0.95
C THR A 303 -1.47 18.47 0.04
N GLY A 304 -1.79 19.36 -0.89
CA GLY A 304 -2.79 19.12 -1.93
C GLY A 304 -2.23 18.35 -3.13
N CYS A 305 -3.09 18.01 -4.08
CA CYS A 305 -2.76 17.34 -5.34
C CYS A 305 -2.00 16.02 -5.16
N VAL A 306 -2.23 15.30 -4.06
CA VAL A 306 -1.63 13.98 -3.79
C VAL A 306 -2.60 12.85 -4.11
N GLY A 307 -2.06 11.73 -4.60
CA GLY A 307 -2.85 10.55 -4.97
C GLY A 307 -3.29 10.55 -6.43
N SER A 308 -4.15 9.60 -6.76
CA SER A 308 -4.56 9.31 -8.13
C SER A 308 -5.82 10.09 -8.50
N LEU A 309 -5.74 10.94 -9.54
CA LEU A 309 -6.77 11.93 -9.93
C LEU A 309 -8.20 11.37 -9.97
N ARG A 310 -8.40 10.16 -10.49
CA ARG A 310 -9.75 9.54 -10.64
C ARG A 310 -10.43 9.25 -9.32
N TYR A 311 -9.66 9.03 -8.27
CA TYR A 311 -10.12 8.66 -6.93
C TYR A 311 -9.93 9.81 -5.93
N MET A 312 -9.31 10.90 -6.37
CA MET A 312 -8.98 12.06 -5.55
C MET A 312 -10.25 12.85 -5.20
N ALA A 313 -10.40 13.16 -3.92
CA ALA A 313 -11.50 14.02 -3.46
C ALA A 313 -11.31 15.48 -3.95
N PRO A 314 -12.42 16.18 -4.28
CA PRO A 314 -12.36 17.55 -4.82
C PRO A 314 -11.54 18.53 -3.98
N GLU A 315 -11.66 18.46 -2.66
CA GLU A 315 -10.92 19.35 -1.73
C GLU A 315 -9.40 19.20 -1.82
N ILE A 316 -8.88 17.98 -2.13
CA ILE A 316 -7.44 17.77 -2.37
C ILE A 316 -7.01 18.44 -3.68
N ALA A 317 -7.80 18.26 -4.74
CA ALA A 317 -7.52 18.85 -6.04
C ALA A 317 -7.61 20.39 -6.03
N LEU A 318 -8.40 20.96 -5.12
CA LEU A 318 -8.55 22.38 -4.89
C LEU A 318 -7.53 22.94 -3.88
N ASN A 319 -6.65 22.10 -3.34
CA ASN A 319 -5.65 22.48 -2.33
C ASN A 319 -6.28 23.13 -1.08
N GLN A 320 -7.45 22.63 -0.68
CA GLN A 320 -8.16 23.03 0.54
C GLN A 320 -7.69 22.19 1.73
N SER A 321 -8.00 22.64 2.96
CA SER A 321 -7.83 21.81 4.14
C SER A 321 -8.77 20.60 4.09
N TYR A 322 -8.31 19.44 4.56
CA TYR A 322 -9.08 18.20 4.51
C TYR A 322 -8.78 17.28 5.69
N ASN A 323 -9.58 16.26 5.86
CA ASN A 323 -9.40 15.24 6.89
C ASN A 323 -9.49 13.82 6.28
N ASN A 324 -9.57 12.80 7.11
CA ASN A 324 -9.63 11.39 6.67
C ASN A 324 -10.85 11.04 5.81
N LYS A 325 -11.86 11.91 5.71
CA LYS A 325 -13.04 11.70 4.85
C LYS A 325 -12.72 11.72 3.35
N ILE A 326 -11.52 12.14 2.96
CA ILE A 326 -11.04 12.02 1.58
C ILE A 326 -10.90 10.54 1.17
N ASP A 327 -10.49 9.66 2.09
CA ASP A 327 -10.39 8.24 1.84
C ASP A 327 -11.78 7.60 1.63
N ASN A 328 -12.81 8.14 2.28
CA ASN A 328 -14.19 7.69 2.08
C ASN A 328 -14.71 8.08 0.68
N TYR A 329 -14.30 9.24 0.17
CA TYR A 329 -14.56 9.61 -1.22
C TYR A 329 -13.86 8.65 -2.19
N ALA A 330 -12.56 8.42 -2.02
CA ALA A 330 -11.80 7.48 -2.83
C ALA A 330 -12.41 6.07 -2.80
N TYR A 331 -12.80 5.60 -1.62
CA TYR A 331 -13.52 4.34 -1.44
C TYR A 331 -14.82 4.29 -2.24
N SER A 332 -15.58 5.39 -2.29
CA SER A 332 -16.83 5.42 -3.07
C SER A 332 -16.61 5.23 -4.56
N MET A 333 -15.50 5.78 -5.10
CA MET A 333 -15.11 5.58 -6.50
C MET A 333 -14.69 4.13 -6.75
N VAL A 334 -13.90 3.52 -5.85
CA VAL A 334 -13.53 2.10 -5.91
C VAL A 334 -14.78 1.21 -5.81
N LEU A 335 -15.68 1.47 -4.87
CA LEU A 335 -16.93 0.73 -4.73
C LEU A 335 -17.80 0.83 -5.99
N TRP A 336 -17.96 2.04 -6.53
CA TRP A 336 -18.69 2.24 -7.77
C TRP A 336 -18.08 1.45 -8.93
N GLU A 337 -16.75 1.49 -9.09
CA GLU A 337 -16.03 0.74 -10.11
C GLU A 337 -16.23 -0.78 -9.94
N MET A 338 -16.17 -1.29 -8.72
CA MET A 338 -16.47 -2.69 -8.41
C MET A 338 -17.89 -3.09 -8.77
N LEU A 339 -18.86 -2.18 -8.62
CA LEU A 339 -20.26 -2.43 -8.95
C LEU A 339 -20.58 -2.28 -10.43
N ALA A 340 -20.01 -1.27 -11.09
CA ALA A 340 -20.23 -0.94 -12.49
C ALA A 340 -19.35 -1.78 -13.44
N LEU A 341 -18.19 -2.26 -12.97
CA LEU A 341 -17.13 -2.91 -13.77
C LEU A 341 -16.63 -2.01 -14.92
N VAL A 342 -16.63 -0.72 -14.67
CA VAL A 342 -16.17 0.33 -15.57
C VAL A 342 -15.34 1.32 -14.74
N GLN A 343 -14.22 1.76 -15.27
CA GLN A 343 -13.36 2.73 -14.60
C GLN A 343 -14.10 4.08 -14.44
N PRO A 344 -14.07 4.72 -13.26
CA PRO A 344 -14.71 6.02 -13.09
C PRO A 344 -14.04 7.06 -14.00
N PHE A 345 -14.86 7.87 -14.67
CA PHE A 345 -14.40 8.95 -15.56
C PHE A 345 -13.46 8.47 -16.68
N GLU A 346 -13.67 7.25 -17.25
CA GLU A 346 -12.81 6.60 -18.22
C GLU A 346 -12.44 7.51 -19.41
N ASN A 347 -13.40 8.35 -19.87
CA ASN A 347 -13.23 9.22 -21.03
C ASN A 347 -12.88 10.68 -20.70
N PHE A 348 -12.50 10.98 -19.43
CA PHE A 348 -12.16 12.32 -19.02
C PHE A 348 -10.63 12.52 -19.09
N ASP A 349 -10.20 13.55 -19.77
CA ASP A 349 -8.85 14.11 -19.63
C ASP A 349 -8.74 14.91 -18.30
N VAL A 350 -7.53 15.33 -17.95
CA VAL A 350 -7.25 16.09 -16.71
C VAL A 350 -8.10 17.36 -16.62
N LYS A 351 -8.24 18.11 -17.73
CA LYS A 351 -9.00 19.36 -17.77
C LYS A 351 -10.50 19.09 -17.57
N MET A 352 -11.03 18.12 -18.29
CA MET A 352 -12.44 17.73 -18.17
C MET A 352 -12.77 17.21 -16.77
N HIS A 353 -11.89 16.41 -16.18
CA HIS A 353 -12.02 15.94 -14.81
C HIS A 353 -12.06 17.12 -13.83
N TYR A 354 -11.12 18.06 -13.94
CA TYR A 354 -11.08 19.23 -13.08
C TYR A 354 -12.34 20.10 -13.20
N GLU A 355 -12.79 20.42 -14.42
CA GLU A 355 -13.96 21.29 -14.62
C GLU A 355 -15.27 20.61 -14.24
N ARG A 356 -15.46 19.33 -14.56
CA ARG A 356 -16.72 18.63 -14.32
C ARG A 356 -16.82 17.98 -12.94
N VAL A 357 -15.75 17.28 -12.49
CA VAL A 357 -15.79 16.49 -11.26
C VAL A 357 -15.42 17.35 -10.06
N VAL A 358 -14.30 18.10 -10.17
CA VAL A 358 -13.76 18.89 -9.06
C VAL A 358 -14.61 20.13 -8.82
N LYS A 359 -14.88 20.93 -9.89
CA LYS A 359 -15.66 22.17 -9.79
C LYS A 359 -17.15 21.97 -10.00
N GLY A 360 -17.52 21.08 -10.90
CA GLY A 360 -18.91 20.92 -11.37
C GLY A 360 -19.71 19.82 -10.67
N ASP A 361 -19.14 19.17 -9.66
CA ASP A 361 -19.77 18.11 -8.85
C ASP A 361 -20.37 16.94 -9.66
N TYR A 362 -19.81 16.69 -10.85
CA TYR A 362 -20.20 15.54 -11.66
C TYR A 362 -19.78 14.24 -10.97
N ARG A 363 -20.70 13.28 -10.91
CA ARG A 363 -20.46 11.93 -10.37
C ARG A 363 -20.88 10.87 -11.37
N PRO A 364 -20.32 9.66 -11.31
CA PRO A 364 -20.73 8.56 -12.17
C PRO A 364 -22.20 8.17 -11.93
N GLU A 365 -22.86 7.71 -12.99
CA GLU A 365 -24.25 7.27 -12.92
C GLU A 365 -24.41 6.03 -12.03
N ILE A 366 -25.37 6.07 -11.12
CA ILE A 366 -25.69 4.94 -10.24
C ILE A 366 -26.74 4.07 -10.91
N ALA A 367 -26.39 2.81 -11.17
CA ALA A 367 -27.29 1.88 -11.84
C ALA A 367 -28.59 1.66 -11.05
N GLU A 368 -29.72 1.66 -11.76
CA GLU A 368 -31.06 1.56 -11.14
C GLU A 368 -31.27 0.26 -10.37
N TYR A 369 -30.65 -0.84 -10.80
CA TYR A 369 -30.78 -2.16 -10.18
C TYR A 369 -30.11 -2.28 -8.80
N LEU A 370 -29.26 -1.33 -8.41
CA LEU A 370 -28.63 -1.34 -7.10
C LEU A 370 -29.67 -1.11 -6.00
N SER A 371 -29.42 -1.72 -4.84
CA SER A 371 -30.28 -1.58 -3.66
C SER A 371 -30.32 -0.10 -3.21
N PRO A 372 -31.41 0.30 -2.50
CA PRO A 372 -31.48 1.63 -1.89
C PRO A 372 -30.27 1.92 -0.97
N VAL A 373 -29.77 0.90 -0.26
CA VAL A 373 -28.61 1.03 0.62
C VAL A 373 -27.35 1.36 -0.17
N LEU A 374 -27.03 0.61 -1.23
CA LEU A 374 -25.88 0.88 -2.09
C LEU A 374 -25.96 2.25 -2.76
N LYS A 375 -27.14 2.63 -3.25
CA LYS A 375 -27.37 3.97 -3.85
C LYS A 375 -27.11 5.08 -2.84
N LYS A 376 -27.63 4.93 -1.60
CA LYS A 376 -27.40 5.89 -0.52
C LYS A 376 -25.93 5.94 -0.12
N THR A 377 -25.29 4.78 0.05
CA THR A 377 -23.87 4.67 0.39
C THR A 377 -22.98 5.43 -0.59
N LEU A 378 -23.17 5.20 -1.90
CA LEU A 378 -22.43 5.92 -2.94
C LEU A 378 -22.67 7.44 -2.85
N LYS A 379 -23.94 7.87 -2.80
CA LYS A 379 -24.30 9.29 -2.75
C LYS A 379 -23.74 10.00 -1.51
N CYS A 380 -23.74 9.36 -0.35
CA CYS A 380 -23.17 9.95 0.85
C CYS A 380 -21.65 10.04 0.75
N CYS A 381 -20.96 8.95 0.33
CA CYS A 381 -19.50 8.92 0.39
C CYS A 381 -18.81 9.83 -0.63
N TRP A 382 -19.43 10.14 -1.75
CA TRP A 382 -18.89 11.12 -2.71
C TRP A 382 -19.52 12.51 -2.63
N SER A 383 -20.22 12.81 -1.50
CA SER A 383 -20.76 14.16 -1.23
C SER A 383 -19.64 15.21 -1.35
N PRO A 384 -19.94 16.40 -1.92
CA PRO A 384 -19.03 17.54 -1.85
C PRO A 384 -18.70 17.93 -0.41
N GLN A 385 -19.67 17.78 0.48
CA GLN A 385 -19.49 18.05 1.92
C GLN A 385 -18.87 16.85 2.61
N SER A 386 -17.63 16.98 3.08
CA SER A 386 -16.88 15.88 3.72
C SER A 386 -17.61 15.30 4.94
N ASN A 387 -18.30 16.13 5.71
CA ASN A 387 -19.04 15.71 6.90
C ASN A 387 -20.25 14.80 6.59
N ASP A 388 -20.83 14.86 5.37
CA ASP A 388 -21.92 13.98 4.95
C ASP A 388 -21.43 12.57 4.58
N ARG A 389 -20.13 12.40 4.39
CA ARG A 389 -19.55 11.12 3.99
C ARG A 389 -19.60 10.16 5.17
N LEU A 390 -20.10 8.94 4.91
CA LEU A 390 -20.11 7.86 5.90
C LEU A 390 -18.69 7.55 6.39
N THR A 391 -18.56 7.22 7.66
CA THR A 391 -17.32 6.64 8.21
C THR A 391 -17.13 5.20 7.71
N PHE A 392 -15.92 4.67 7.77
CA PHE A 392 -15.69 3.26 7.41
C PHE A 392 -16.43 2.28 8.32
N ALA A 393 -16.65 2.61 9.60
CA ALA A 393 -17.49 1.82 10.48
C ALA A 393 -18.95 1.72 9.98
N GLU A 394 -19.54 2.85 9.58
CA GLU A 394 -20.88 2.88 8.99
C GLU A 394 -20.93 2.15 7.65
N LEU A 395 -19.88 2.23 6.83
CA LEU A 395 -19.75 1.51 5.56
C LEU A 395 -19.74 -0.01 5.76
N VAL A 396 -18.98 -0.51 6.73
CA VAL A 396 -18.96 -1.95 7.08
C VAL A 396 -20.35 -2.42 7.45
N ILE A 397 -21.08 -1.66 8.30
CA ILE A 397 -22.45 -2.02 8.70
C ILE A 397 -23.39 -2.03 7.49
N ALA A 398 -23.38 -0.96 6.68
CA ALA A 398 -24.24 -0.82 5.51
C ALA A 398 -24.05 -1.95 4.50
N LEU A 399 -22.79 -2.28 4.18
CA LEU A 399 -22.47 -3.30 3.19
C LEU A 399 -22.66 -4.73 3.71
N SER A 400 -22.47 -4.98 5.01
CA SER A 400 -22.71 -6.30 5.61
C SER A 400 -24.18 -6.72 5.47
N GLY A 401 -25.11 -5.77 5.49
CA GLY A 401 -26.52 -6.02 5.21
C GLY A 401 -26.80 -6.50 3.78
N GLU A 402 -25.95 -6.09 2.81
CA GLU A 402 -26.15 -6.42 1.39
C GLU A 402 -25.73 -7.86 1.03
N ILE A 403 -24.79 -8.48 1.76
CA ILE A 403 -24.39 -9.88 1.52
C ILE A 403 -25.53 -10.85 1.82
N ASN A 404 -26.29 -10.58 2.90
CA ASN A 404 -27.29 -11.49 3.42
C ASN A 404 -28.70 -11.29 2.82
N THR A 405 -28.89 -10.24 2.04
CA THR A 405 -30.21 -9.95 1.46
C THR A 405 -30.39 -10.71 0.15
N PRO A 406 -31.23 -11.76 0.10
CA PRO A 406 -31.56 -12.40 -1.16
C PRO A 406 -32.28 -11.36 -2.03
N LYS A 407 -31.64 -10.90 -3.10
CA LYS A 407 -32.25 -9.92 -4.02
C LYS A 407 -33.46 -10.53 -4.71
N ARG A 408 -34.65 -10.33 -4.12
CA ARG A 408 -35.94 -10.38 -4.80
C ARG A 408 -36.14 -9.06 -5.51
N GLY A 409 -35.57 -8.91 -6.70
CA GLY A 409 -35.76 -7.71 -7.52
C GLY A 409 -35.48 -8.03 -8.97
N LYS A 410 -36.41 -7.65 -9.86
CA LYS A 410 -36.26 -7.70 -11.32
C LYS A 410 -34.98 -6.93 -11.69
N GLY A 411 -33.96 -7.63 -12.25
CA GLY A 411 -32.87 -6.98 -12.96
C GLY A 411 -31.57 -6.84 -12.21
N LEU A 412 -30.88 -7.97 -11.92
CA LEU A 412 -29.42 -7.96 -11.98
C LEU A 412 -29.02 -7.86 -13.47
N PRO A 413 -28.03 -7.01 -13.87
CA PRO A 413 -27.67 -6.75 -15.27
C PRO A 413 -27.24 -7.97 -16.03
#